data_59e1ea68b5d9b22fe93f36f8a05d158f
#
_entry.id   59e1ea68b5d9b22fe93f36f8a05d158f
#
_cell.length_a   1.000
_cell.length_b   1.000
_cell.length_c   1.000
_cell.angle_alpha   90.00
_cell.angle_beta   90.00
_cell.angle_gamma   90.00
#
_symmetry.space_group_name_H-M   'P 1'
#
loop_
_entity.id
_entity.type
_entity.pdbx_description
1 polymer ?
#
loop_
_entity_poly.entity_id
_entity_poly.type
_entity_poly.pdbx_seq_one_letter_code
_entity_poly.pdbx_strand_id
1 'polypeptide(L)'
;MEHLIKVMDLCKIYNPGENEVRALDHVNLEIDRGEFVAIIGQSGSGKSTFMNMLGCLDIPTSGKYYLNGTDVSTMSDNELSLIRNKEIGFIFQGFNLIPNLTAEENVELPLIYRGIDKKERKRLATEALEMVGLGHRMHHKPSEMSGGQQQRVAIARALAMKPKMLLFDEPTSALDPELVGDVLTVMKEVALEGMTMAVVTHEMQFARSVSSRVVFMDKGYIVEEGSPEEIFSRPREERTQIFLKRLLHTDI
;
A
#
# COMPACT_ATOMS: atom_id res chain seq x y z
N MET A 1 2.24 23.63 4.05
CA MET A 1 1.21 22.64 4.43
C MET A 1 1.96 21.48 5.11
N GLU A 2 1.37 20.86 6.10
CA GLU A 2 2.04 19.73 6.78
C GLU A 2 1.74 18.46 5.99
N HIS A 3 2.80 17.78 5.50
CA HIS A 3 2.68 16.53 4.75
C HIS A 3 2.06 15.43 5.61
N LEU A 4 1.27 14.54 5.04
CA LEU A 4 0.77 13.36 5.77
C LEU A 4 1.90 12.39 6.10
N ILE A 5 2.80 12.19 5.12
CA ILE A 5 4.02 11.39 5.26
C ILE A 5 5.21 12.30 4.99
N LYS A 6 6.22 12.19 5.84
CA LYS A 6 7.54 12.79 5.59
C LYS A 6 8.63 11.84 6.04
N VAL A 7 9.38 11.36 5.08
CA VAL A 7 10.54 10.46 5.26
C VAL A 7 11.80 11.25 4.96
N MET A 8 12.77 11.20 5.88
CA MET A 8 14.02 11.95 5.79
C MET A 8 15.20 11.02 6.02
N ASP A 9 16.04 10.89 5.00
CA ASP A 9 17.31 10.17 5.05
C ASP A 9 17.17 8.73 5.58
N LEU A 10 16.09 8.06 5.19
CA LEU A 10 15.67 6.77 5.73
C LEU A 10 16.55 5.65 5.18
N CYS A 11 17.17 4.89 6.09
CA CYS A 11 17.94 3.71 5.74
C CYS A 11 17.37 2.46 6.42
N LYS A 12 17.41 1.35 5.71
CA LYS A 12 17.15 0.02 6.28
C LYS A 12 18.22 -0.97 5.85
N ILE A 13 18.93 -1.49 6.83
CA ILE A 13 20.01 -2.45 6.65
C ILE A 13 19.63 -3.73 7.37
N TYR A 14 19.60 -4.84 6.64
CA TYR A 14 19.44 -6.17 7.19
C TYR A 14 20.80 -6.87 7.31
N ASN A 15 20.94 -7.72 8.33
CA ASN A 15 22.15 -8.52 8.58
C ASN A 15 23.45 -7.69 8.54
N PRO A 16 23.62 -6.68 9.41
CA PRO A 16 24.83 -5.88 9.41
C PRO A 16 26.05 -6.77 9.68
N GLY A 17 27.09 -6.66 8.79
CA GLY A 17 28.29 -7.47 8.82
C GLY A 17 28.55 -8.18 7.49
N GLU A 18 29.01 -9.44 7.50
CA GLU A 18 29.46 -10.15 6.29
C GLU A 18 28.40 -10.31 5.19
N ASN A 19 27.12 -10.28 5.53
CA ASN A 19 25.99 -10.43 4.59
C ASN A 19 25.04 -9.22 4.64
N GLU A 20 25.59 -8.01 4.75
CA GLU A 20 24.81 -6.78 4.80
C GLU A 20 23.97 -6.57 3.54
N VAL A 21 22.68 -6.32 3.71
CA VAL A 21 21.77 -5.93 2.64
C VAL A 21 21.20 -4.55 2.95
N ARG A 22 21.60 -3.55 2.18
CA ARG A 22 21.02 -2.20 2.21
C ARG A 22 19.74 -2.19 1.40
N ALA A 23 18.64 -2.49 2.05
CA ALA A 23 17.33 -2.55 1.40
C ALA A 23 16.77 -1.16 1.11
N LEU A 24 17.07 -0.16 1.97
CA LEU A 24 16.83 1.26 1.75
C LEU A 24 18.09 2.05 2.09
N ASP A 25 18.42 3.02 1.27
CA ASP A 25 19.62 3.82 1.40
C ASP A 25 19.31 5.30 1.13
N HIS A 26 19.30 6.11 2.19
CA HIS A 26 19.05 7.55 2.19
C HIS A 26 17.78 7.99 1.44
N VAL A 27 16.67 7.24 1.65
CA VAL A 27 15.39 7.54 1.01
C VAL A 27 14.75 8.78 1.62
N ASN A 28 14.34 9.71 0.76
CA ASN A 28 13.59 10.91 1.10
C ASN A 28 12.29 10.93 0.31
N LEU A 29 11.15 11.12 0.97
CA LEU A 29 9.84 11.23 0.33
C LEU A 29 8.88 12.02 1.22
N GLU A 30 8.08 12.86 0.61
CA GLU A 30 6.95 13.54 1.25
C GLU A 30 5.68 13.18 0.48
N ILE A 31 4.58 12.88 1.17
CA ILE A 31 3.27 12.60 0.55
C ILE A 31 2.23 13.49 1.21
N ASP A 32 1.49 14.19 0.38
CA ASP A 32 0.42 15.09 0.80
C ASP A 32 -0.91 14.35 1.01
N ARG A 33 -1.83 14.99 1.74
CA ARG A 33 -3.17 14.43 1.91
C ARG A 33 -3.92 14.41 0.58
N GLY A 34 -4.60 13.29 0.31
CA GLY A 34 -5.34 13.07 -0.94
C GLY A 34 -4.45 12.76 -2.14
N GLU A 35 -3.13 12.63 -1.94
CA GLU A 35 -2.21 12.27 -3.01
C GLU A 35 -2.23 10.76 -3.28
N PHE A 36 -2.20 10.37 -4.55
CA PHE A 36 -2.00 8.99 -4.97
C PHE A 36 -0.59 8.83 -5.55
N VAL A 37 0.29 8.15 -4.81
CA VAL A 37 1.68 7.90 -5.23
C VAL A 37 1.82 6.45 -5.68
N ALA A 38 2.20 6.25 -6.94
CA ALA A 38 2.59 4.93 -7.44
C ALA A 38 4.09 4.72 -7.27
N ILE A 39 4.50 3.61 -6.68
CA ILE A 39 5.90 3.22 -6.48
C ILE A 39 6.21 2.07 -7.43
N ILE A 40 7.13 2.30 -8.37
CA ILE A 40 7.52 1.33 -9.39
C ILE A 40 9.01 1.00 -9.28
N GLY A 41 9.43 -0.12 -9.86
CA GLY A 41 10.84 -0.54 -9.86
C GLY A 41 11.00 -2.05 -10.00
N GLN A 42 12.22 -2.51 -10.22
CA GLN A 42 12.53 -3.93 -10.38
C GLN A 42 12.28 -4.71 -9.07
N SER A 43 12.13 -6.04 -9.18
CA SER A 43 12.15 -6.90 -8.00
C SER A 43 13.47 -6.72 -7.23
N GLY A 44 13.39 -6.66 -5.90
CA GLY A 44 14.56 -6.42 -5.03
C GLY A 44 15.03 -4.96 -4.99
N SER A 45 14.31 -3.99 -5.56
CA SER A 45 14.69 -2.58 -5.50
C SER A 45 14.39 -1.88 -4.17
N GLY A 46 13.80 -2.58 -3.18
CA GLY A 46 13.50 -2.03 -1.86
C GLY A 46 12.05 -1.59 -1.65
N LYS A 47 11.15 -1.70 -2.67
CA LYS A 47 9.76 -1.22 -2.60
C LYS A 47 8.97 -1.80 -1.42
N SER A 48 8.94 -3.13 -1.27
CA SER A 48 8.20 -3.77 -0.16
C SER A 48 8.82 -3.44 1.20
N THR A 49 10.15 -3.30 1.28
CA THR A 49 10.80 -2.79 2.50
C THR A 49 10.34 -1.37 2.80
N PHE A 50 10.27 -0.51 1.78
CA PHE A 50 9.80 0.86 1.94
C PHE A 50 8.33 0.89 2.36
N MET A 51 7.47 0.05 1.76
CA MET A 51 6.08 -0.09 2.19
C MET A 51 5.95 -0.54 3.65
N ASN A 52 6.80 -1.47 4.10
CA ASN A 52 6.82 -1.90 5.50
C ASN A 52 7.24 -0.77 6.45
N MET A 53 8.18 0.11 6.03
CA MET A 53 8.51 1.32 6.80
C MET A 53 7.31 2.26 6.89
N LEU A 54 6.69 2.60 5.74
CA LEU A 54 5.51 3.48 5.68
C LEU A 54 4.34 2.90 6.49
N GLY A 55 4.19 1.58 6.45
CA GLY A 55 3.17 0.85 7.21
C GLY A 55 3.46 0.69 8.70
N CYS A 56 4.57 1.22 9.21
CA CYS A 56 5.03 1.00 10.58
C CYS A 56 5.10 -0.50 10.96
N LEU A 57 5.38 -1.38 9.98
CA LEU A 57 5.54 -2.83 10.17
C LEU A 57 6.98 -3.22 10.49
N ASP A 58 7.91 -2.33 10.23
CA ASP A 58 9.33 -2.46 10.55
C ASP A 58 9.88 -1.08 10.95
N ILE A 59 11.03 -1.04 11.62
CA ILE A 59 11.69 0.18 12.07
C ILE A 59 12.92 0.48 11.21
N PRO A 60 13.21 1.76 10.91
CA PRO A 60 14.41 2.11 10.16
C PRO A 60 15.69 1.84 10.95
N THR A 61 16.79 1.58 10.25
CA THR A 61 18.12 1.51 10.86
C THR A 61 18.63 2.91 11.22
N SER A 62 18.32 3.89 10.37
CA SER A 62 18.59 5.32 10.61
C SER A 62 17.64 6.19 9.78
N GLY A 63 17.70 7.50 10.01
CA GLY A 63 16.81 8.47 9.39
C GLY A 63 15.54 8.69 10.20
N LYS A 64 14.58 9.42 9.63
CA LYS A 64 13.34 9.79 10.32
C LYS A 64 12.11 9.54 9.45
N TYR A 65 11.03 9.16 10.11
CA TYR A 65 9.71 9.04 9.51
C TYR A 65 8.67 9.75 10.36
N TYR A 66 8.04 10.74 9.79
CA TYR A 66 6.92 11.47 10.39
C TYR A 66 5.61 11.05 9.69
N LEU A 67 4.67 10.56 10.47
CA LEU A 67 3.31 10.29 10.03
C LEU A 67 2.37 11.29 10.70
N ASN A 68 1.67 12.08 9.89
CA ASN A 68 0.73 13.08 10.39
C ASN A 68 1.35 14.00 11.46
N GLY A 69 2.60 14.46 11.23
CA GLY A 69 3.36 15.31 12.15
C GLY A 69 4.00 14.59 13.34
N THR A 70 3.74 13.30 13.54
CA THR A 70 4.29 12.51 14.64
C THR A 70 5.51 11.73 14.20
N ASP A 71 6.66 11.87 14.89
CA ASP A 71 7.87 11.07 14.64
C ASP A 71 7.64 9.63 15.13
N VAL A 72 7.51 8.69 14.18
CA VAL A 72 7.29 7.28 14.48
C VAL A 72 8.57 6.44 14.46
N SER A 73 9.71 7.04 14.10
CA SER A 73 10.99 6.32 13.91
C SER A 73 11.53 5.69 15.20
N THR A 74 11.15 6.23 16.35
CA THR A 74 11.66 5.82 17.68
C THR A 74 10.60 5.19 18.57
N MET A 75 9.41 4.94 18.01
CA MET A 75 8.28 4.35 18.76
C MET A 75 8.51 2.87 19.04
N SER A 76 8.00 2.41 20.18
CA SER A 76 7.92 1.00 20.53
C SER A 76 6.91 0.25 19.65
N ASP A 77 7.02 -1.08 19.57
CA ASP A 77 6.07 -1.92 18.81
C ASP A 77 4.61 -1.73 19.22
N ASN A 78 4.36 -1.48 20.52
CA ASN A 78 3.02 -1.22 21.02
C ASN A 78 2.47 0.11 20.48
N GLU A 79 3.27 1.17 20.49
CA GLU A 79 2.89 2.48 19.95
C GLU A 79 2.68 2.40 18.45
N LEU A 80 3.59 1.75 17.70
CA LEU A 80 3.45 1.52 16.27
C LEU A 80 2.18 0.71 15.95
N SER A 81 1.82 -0.27 16.79
CA SER A 81 0.59 -1.05 16.64
C SER A 81 -0.66 -0.20 16.75
N LEU A 82 -0.68 0.77 17.68
CA LEU A 82 -1.78 1.73 17.82
C LEU A 82 -1.86 2.67 16.60
N ILE A 83 -0.72 3.16 16.13
CA ILE A 83 -0.64 4.01 14.92
C ILE A 83 -1.17 3.23 13.71
N ARG A 84 -0.71 2.00 13.46
CA ARG A 84 -1.19 1.15 12.38
C ARG A 84 -2.71 1.00 12.41
N ASN A 85 -3.24 0.63 13.57
CA ASN A 85 -4.68 0.41 13.70
C ASN A 85 -5.50 1.69 13.47
N LYS A 86 -4.95 2.87 13.76
CA LYS A 86 -5.69 4.15 13.72
C LYS A 86 -5.50 4.93 12.41
N GLU A 87 -4.29 4.94 11.87
CA GLU A 87 -3.90 5.87 10.80
C GLU A 87 -3.72 5.18 9.45
N ILE A 88 -3.43 3.86 9.42
CA ILE A 88 -2.97 3.15 8.24
C ILE A 88 -3.88 1.97 7.90
N GLY A 89 -4.33 1.90 6.65
CA GLY A 89 -4.89 0.69 6.07
C GLY A 89 -3.86 0.01 5.18
N PHE A 90 -3.41 -1.19 5.53
CA PHE A 90 -2.41 -1.93 4.77
C PHE A 90 -3.05 -3.09 4.00
N ILE A 91 -2.80 -3.15 2.69
CA ILE A 91 -3.26 -4.20 1.78
C ILE A 91 -2.02 -4.91 1.22
N PHE A 92 -1.88 -6.20 1.54
CA PHE A 92 -0.75 -7.04 1.16
C PHE A 92 -0.98 -7.73 -0.18
N GLN A 93 0.09 -8.21 -0.79
CA GLN A 93 0.09 -9.07 -1.97
C GLN A 93 -0.76 -10.33 -1.76
N GLY A 94 -0.58 -11.04 -0.64
CA GLY A 94 -1.50 -12.08 -0.19
C GLY A 94 -2.68 -11.42 0.55
N PHE A 95 -3.87 -11.95 0.40
CA PHE A 95 -5.08 -11.35 0.95
C PHE A 95 -5.07 -11.25 2.48
N ASN A 96 -4.31 -12.12 3.15
CA ASN A 96 -4.14 -12.19 4.61
C ASN A 96 -5.49 -12.19 5.36
N LEU A 97 -6.46 -12.91 4.80
CA LEU A 97 -7.74 -13.16 5.46
C LEU A 97 -7.62 -14.37 6.39
N ILE A 98 -8.35 -14.34 7.49
CA ILE A 98 -8.46 -15.48 8.40
C ILE A 98 -9.41 -16.50 7.79
N PRO A 99 -8.95 -17.73 7.44
CA PRO A 99 -9.73 -18.65 6.61
C PRO A 99 -11.04 -19.13 7.22
N ASN A 100 -11.10 -19.18 8.56
CA ASN A 100 -12.27 -19.65 9.30
C ASN A 100 -13.32 -18.59 9.59
N LEU A 101 -12.99 -17.31 9.32
CA LEU A 101 -13.88 -16.17 9.48
C LEU A 101 -14.58 -15.86 8.16
N THR A 102 -15.82 -15.38 8.24
CA THR A 102 -16.55 -14.82 7.09
C THR A 102 -15.92 -13.51 6.60
N ALA A 103 -16.36 -12.99 5.46
CA ALA A 103 -15.93 -11.68 4.97
C ALA A 103 -16.24 -10.57 5.99
N GLU A 104 -17.46 -10.53 6.55
CA GLU A 104 -17.87 -9.59 7.58
C GLU A 104 -16.97 -9.69 8.82
N GLU A 105 -16.74 -10.89 9.33
CA GLU A 105 -15.89 -11.12 10.51
C GLU A 105 -14.42 -10.74 10.28
N ASN A 106 -13.89 -10.97 9.07
CA ASN A 106 -12.56 -10.49 8.69
C ASN A 106 -12.46 -8.97 8.70
N VAL A 107 -13.50 -8.27 8.24
CA VAL A 107 -13.56 -6.80 8.24
C VAL A 107 -13.76 -6.25 9.65
N GLU A 108 -14.54 -6.92 10.50
CA GLU A 108 -14.73 -6.52 11.90
C GLU A 108 -13.45 -6.65 12.75
N LEU A 109 -12.54 -7.54 12.40
CA LEU A 109 -11.40 -7.92 13.24
C LEU A 109 -10.56 -6.72 13.75
N PRO A 110 -10.07 -5.79 12.91
CA PRO A 110 -9.32 -4.63 13.39
C PRO A 110 -10.16 -3.68 14.24
N LEU A 111 -11.48 -3.65 14.05
CA LEU A 111 -12.40 -2.83 14.81
C LEU A 111 -12.60 -3.40 16.23
N ILE A 112 -12.50 -4.73 16.38
CA ILE A 112 -12.48 -5.40 17.70
C ILE A 112 -11.26 -4.94 18.50
N TYR A 113 -10.09 -4.94 17.90
CA TYR A 113 -8.85 -4.47 18.56
C TYR A 113 -8.92 -2.98 18.93
N ARG A 114 -9.71 -2.19 18.20
CA ARG A 114 -9.97 -0.77 18.51
C ARG A 114 -10.99 -0.58 19.66
N GLY A 115 -11.63 -1.65 20.12
CA GLY A 115 -12.64 -1.58 21.18
C GLY A 115 -14.00 -1.02 20.74
N ILE A 116 -14.29 -1.01 19.43
CA ILE A 116 -15.58 -0.56 18.90
C ILE A 116 -16.68 -1.57 19.29
N ASP A 117 -17.83 -1.08 19.72
CA ASP A 117 -18.94 -1.93 20.13
C ASP A 117 -19.52 -2.77 18.95
N LYS A 118 -20.16 -3.88 19.25
CA LYS A 118 -20.60 -4.87 18.27
C LYS A 118 -21.54 -4.28 17.20
N LYS A 119 -22.46 -3.39 17.59
CA LYS A 119 -23.44 -2.81 16.66
C LYS A 119 -22.74 -1.90 15.64
N GLU A 120 -21.85 -1.06 16.12
CA GLU A 120 -21.10 -0.13 15.26
C GLU A 120 -20.08 -0.87 14.38
N ARG A 121 -19.39 -1.91 14.89
CA ARG A 121 -18.51 -2.75 14.06
C ARG A 121 -19.25 -3.36 12.89
N LYS A 122 -20.42 -3.95 13.16
CA LYS A 122 -21.24 -4.59 12.13
C LYS A 122 -21.68 -3.58 11.06
N ARG A 123 -22.08 -2.38 11.49
CA ARG A 123 -22.44 -1.29 10.57
C ARG A 123 -21.25 -0.90 9.67
N LEU A 124 -20.07 -0.67 10.27
CA LEU A 124 -18.87 -0.29 9.53
C LEU A 124 -18.41 -1.39 8.58
N ALA A 125 -18.47 -2.66 8.99
CA ALA A 125 -18.11 -3.79 8.14
C ALA A 125 -19.07 -3.94 6.95
N THR A 126 -20.37 -3.80 7.19
CA THR A 126 -21.38 -3.82 6.13
C THR A 126 -21.12 -2.72 5.11
N GLU A 127 -20.99 -1.47 5.56
CA GLU A 127 -20.72 -0.32 4.69
C GLU A 127 -19.45 -0.53 3.84
N ALA A 128 -18.36 -0.99 4.47
CA ALA A 128 -17.10 -1.23 3.76
C ALA A 128 -17.22 -2.36 2.72
N LEU A 129 -17.94 -3.43 3.01
CA LEU A 129 -18.18 -4.52 2.06
C LEU A 129 -19.10 -4.09 0.90
N GLU A 130 -20.08 -3.23 1.16
CA GLU A 130 -20.91 -2.63 0.11
C GLU A 130 -20.09 -1.73 -0.82
N MET A 131 -19.20 -0.89 -0.28
CA MET A 131 -18.29 -0.03 -1.06
C MET A 131 -17.43 -0.81 -2.06
N VAL A 132 -17.02 -2.04 -1.72
CA VAL A 132 -16.23 -2.89 -2.63
C VAL A 132 -17.10 -3.89 -3.43
N GLY A 133 -18.43 -3.71 -3.45
CA GLY A 133 -19.37 -4.54 -4.22
C GLY A 133 -19.60 -5.95 -3.66
N LEU A 134 -19.31 -6.18 -2.36
CA LEU A 134 -19.41 -7.50 -1.73
C LEU A 134 -20.52 -7.60 -0.66
N GLY A 135 -21.48 -6.68 -0.62
CA GLY A 135 -22.59 -6.70 0.33
C GLY A 135 -23.38 -8.01 0.31
N HIS A 136 -23.53 -8.65 -0.85
CA HIS A 136 -24.19 -9.93 -1.02
C HIS A 136 -23.34 -11.15 -0.63
N ARG A 137 -22.05 -10.96 -0.26
CA ARG A 137 -21.08 -12.00 0.10
C ARG A 137 -20.58 -11.92 1.55
N MET A 138 -21.18 -11.10 2.40
CA MET A 138 -20.73 -10.85 3.78
C MET A 138 -20.51 -12.12 4.60
N HIS A 139 -21.36 -13.13 4.41
CA HIS A 139 -21.34 -14.37 5.19
C HIS A 139 -20.54 -15.51 4.56
N HIS A 140 -19.87 -15.25 3.41
CA HIS A 140 -19.02 -16.24 2.77
C HIS A 140 -17.63 -16.24 3.40
N LYS A 141 -17.01 -17.43 3.46
CA LYS A 141 -15.63 -17.61 3.89
C LYS A 141 -14.67 -17.41 2.71
N PRO A 142 -13.38 -17.11 2.97
CA PRO A 142 -12.39 -16.96 1.90
C PRO A 142 -12.34 -18.14 0.92
N SER A 143 -12.53 -19.38 1.38
CA SER A 143 -12.57 -20.58 0.54
C SER A 143 -13.74 -20.63 -0.46
N GLU A 144 -14.76 -19.79 -0.26
CA GLU A 144 -15.96 -19.70 -1.11
C GLU A 144 -15.90 -18.47 -2.04
N MET A 145 -14.75 -17.79 -2.09
CA MET A 145 -14.56 -16.52 -2.79
C MET A 145 -13.39 -16.62 -3.78
N SER A 146 -13.53 -15.96 -4.93
CA SER A 146 -12.42 -15.82 -5.88
C SER A 146 -11.28 -14.95 -5.28
N GLY A 147 -10.07 -15.06 -5.83
CA GLY A 147 -8.94 -14.22 -5.40
C GLY A 147 -9.24 -12.73 -5.43
N GLY A 148 -9.89 -12.23 -6.50
CA GLY A 148 -10.31 -10.83 -6.61
C GLY A 148 -11.35 -10.43 -5.56
N GLN A 149 -12.27 -11.33 -5.19
CA GLN A 149 -13.21 -11.08 -4.09
C GLN A 149 -12.48 -11.06 -2.74
N GLN A 150 -11.55 -11.97 -2.50
CA GLN A 150 -10.74 -11.96 -1.27
C GLN A 150 -9.91 -10.68 -1.14
N GLN A 151 -9.31 -10.19 -2.23
CA GLN A 151 -8.58 -8.92 -2.22
C GLN A 151 -9.50 -7.73 -1.93
N ARG A 152 -10.70 -7.73 -2.49
CA ARG A 152 -11.69 -6.69 -2.17
C ARG A 152 -12.14 -6.74 -0.71
N VAL A 153 -12.24 -7.92 -0.08
CA VAL A 153 -12.47 -8.03 1.38
C VAL A 153 -11.28 -7.44 2.16
N ALA A 154 -10.04 -7.67 1.72
CA ALA A 154 -8.87 -7.07 2.36
C ALA A 154 -8.88 -5.53 2.25
N ILE A 155 -9.32 -4.97 1.12
CA ILE A 155 -9.53 -3.53 0.95
C ILE A 155 -10.65 -3.04 1.87
N ALA A 156 -11.79 -3.72 1.93
CA ALA A 156 -12.90 -3.37 2.82
C ALA A 156 -12.47 -3.37 4.29
N ARG A 157 -11.66 -4.36 4.70
CA ARG A 157 -11.08 -4.43 6.05
C ARG A 157 -10.25 -3.19 6.38
N ALA A 158 -9.46 -2.70 5.43
CA ALA A 158 -8.67 -1.49 5.61
C ALA A 158 -9.57 -0.24 5.65
N LEU A 159 -10.57 -0.12 4.77
CA LEU A 159 -11.50 1.01 4.69
C LEU A 159 -12.39 1.14 5.93
N ALA A 160 -12.85 0.02 6.50
CA ALA A 160 -13.70 0.00 7.69
C ALA A 160 -13.05 0.72 8.89
N MET A 161 -11.73 0.73 8.96
CA MET A 161 -10.97 1.46 9.98
C MET A 161 -10.99 2.98 9.80
N LYS A 162 -11.46 3.50 8.66
CA LYS A 162 -11.40 4.92 8.28
C LYS A 162 -9.98 5.49 8.47
N PRO A 163 -8.98 4.89 7.82
CA PRO A 163 -7.58 5.30 7.96
C PRO A 163 -7.35 6.64 7.28
N LYS A 164 -6.19 7.28 7.56
CA LYS A 164 -5.76 8.49 6.87
C LYS A 164 -5.07 8.20 5.55
N MET A 165 -4.57 6.97 5.39
CA MET A 165 -3.91 6.52 4.18
C MET A 165 -4.10 5.03 3.97
N LEU A 166 -4.04 4.62 2.71
CA LEU A 166 -3.98 3.22 2.29
C LEU A 166 -2.62 2.91 1.66
N LEU A 167 -2.05 1.80 2.06
CA LEU A 167 -0.81 1.26 1.51
C LEU A 167 -1.10 -0.06 0.81
N PHE A 168 -0.71 -0.17 -0.45
CA PHE A 168 -0.90 -1.38 -1.25
C PHE A 168 0.46 -1.92 -1.69
N ASP A 169 0.81 -3.12 -1.24
CA ASP A 169 2.03 -3.81 -1.67
C ASP A 169 1.66 -4.89 -2.70
N GLU A 170 1.79 -4.56 -3.98
CA GLU A 170 1.50 -5.43 -5.13
C GLU A 170 0.11 -6.12 -5.05
N PRO A 171 -0.99 -5.36 -4.96
CA PRO A 171 -2.32 -5.89 -4.61
C PRO A 171 -2.91 -6.84 -5.65
N THR A 172 -2.35 -6.89 -6.86
CA THR A 172 -2.86 -7.71 -7.99
C THR A 172 -1.96 -8.89 -8.35
N SER A 173 -0.74 -8.96 -7.80
CA SER A 173 0.27 -9.95 -8.22
C SER A 173 -0.08 -11.42 -7.89
N ALA A 174 -0.98 -11.66 -6.94
CA ALA A 174 -1.50 -12.99 -6.59
C ALA A 174 -2.81 -13.34 -7.29
N LEU A 175 -3.25 -12.53 -8.26
CA LEU A 175 -4.54 -12.70 -8.96
C LEU A 175 -4.34 -13.25 -10.38
N ASP A 176 -5.33 -14.02 -10.82
CA ASP A 176 -5.47 -14.33 -12.25
C ASP A 176 -5.75 -13.02 -13.03
N PRO A 177 -5.20 -12.87 -14.26
CA PRO A 177 -5.35 -11.65 -15.07
C PRO A 177 -6.79 -11.19 -15.24
N GLU A 178 -7.74 -12.13 -15.35
CA GLU A 178 -9.17 -11.84 -15.51
C GLU A 178 -9.79 -11.13 -14.28
N LEU A 179 -9.17 -11.28 -13.08
CA LEU A 179 -9.67 -10.75 -11.82
C LEU A 179 -9.01 -9.41 -11.42
N VAL A 180 -7.95 -9.02 -12.10
CA VAL A 180 -7.18 -7.81 -11.82
C VAL A 180 -8.04 -6.55 -11.99
N GLY A 181 -8.83 -6.50 -13.07
CA GLY A 181 -9.64 -5.33 -13.43
C GLY A 181 -10.62 -4.89 -12.33
N ASP A 182 -11.27 -5.86 -11.68
CA ASP A 182 -12.23 -5.57 -10.61
C ASP A 182 -11.56 -4.90 -9.40
N VAL A 183 -10.36 -5.36 -9.04
CA VAL A 183 -9.60 -4.81 -7.90
C VAL A 183 -9.09 -3.40 -8.23
N LEU A 184 -8.55 -3.20 -9.43
CA LEU A 184 -8.09 -1.89 -9.89
C LEU A 184 -9.22 -0.87 -9.99
N THR A 185 -10.44 -1.31 -10.33
CA THR A 185 -11.63 -0.45 -10.36
C THR A 185 -11.95 0.07 -8.96
N VAL A 186 -12.01 -0.81 -7.96
CA VAL A 186 -12.24 -0.41 -6.57
C VAL A 186 -11.15 0.55 -6.06
N MET A 187 -9.87 0.26 -6.37
CA MET A 187 -8.76 1.15 -5.99
C MET A 187 -8.90 2.54 -6.61
N LYS A 188 -9.34 2.61 -7.89
CA LYS A 188 -9.59 3.87 -8.56
C LYS A 188 -10.74 4.66 -7.94
N GLU A 189 -11.84 4.00 -7.59
CA GLU A 189 -12.98 4.62 -6.92
C GLU A 189 -12.55 5.23 -5.59
N VAL A 190 -11.81 4.49 -4.76
CA VAL A 190 -11.27 4.97 -3.48
C VAL A 190 -10.31 6.17 -3.67
N ALA A 191 -9.50 6.15 -4.73
CA ALA A 191 -8.62 7.28 -5.06
C ALA A 191 -9.41 8.54 -5.43
N LEU A 192 -10.49 8.39 -6.20
CA LEU A 192 -11.37 9.51 -6.60
C LEU A 192 -12.12 10.14 -5.42
N GLU A 193 -12.34 9.39 -4.34
CA GLU A 193 -12.89 9.92 -3.08
C GLU A 193 -11.87 10.76 -2.28
N GLY A 194 -10.63 10.91 -2.77
CA GLY A 194 -9.60 11.72 -2.14
C GLY A 194 -8.80 11.01 -1.06
N MET A 195 -8.84 9.66 -1.01
CA MET A 195 -8.02 8.88 -0.09
C MET A 195 -6.54 9.02 -0.44
N THR A 196 -5.70 9.29 0.56
CA THR A 196 -4.25 9.26 0.37
C THR A 196 -3.79 7.82 0.17
N MET A 197 -3.04 7.55 -0.90
CA MET A 197 -2.64 6.19 -1.27
C MET A 197 -1.17 6.13 -1.67
N ALA A 198 -0.46 5.10 -1.20
CA ALA A 198 0.82 4.70 -1.76
C ALA A 198 0.71 3.25 -2.25
N VAL A 199 1.03 3.02 -3.50
CA VAL A 199 0.76 1.74 -4.18
C VAL A 199 2.02 1.25 -4.88
N VAL A 200 2.58 0.14 -4.43
CA VAL A 200 3.56 -0.63 -5.20
C VAL A 200 2.81 -1.46 -6.22
N THR A 201 3.12 -1.28 -7.48
CA THR A 201 2.40 -1.97 -8.56
C THR A 201 3.28 -2.25 -9.77
N HIS A 202 2.96 -3.32 -10.48
CA HIS A 202 3.47 -3.64 -11.82
C HIS A 202 2.45 -3.30 -12.92
N GLU A 203 1.26 -2.82 -12.56
CA GLU A 203 0.21 -2.38 -13.47
C GLU A 203 0.51 -0.95 -13.98
N MET A 204 1.38 -0.83 -14.99
CA MET A 204 1.88 0.47 -15.47
C MET A 204 0.77 1.36 -16.04
N GLN A 205 -0.22 0.77 -16.72
CA GLN A 205 -1.35 1.52 -17.26
C GLN A 205 -2.23 2.10 -16.14
N PHE A 206 -2.43 1.34 -15.07
CA PHE A 206 -3.13 1.81 -13.90
C PHE A 206 -2.35 2.94 -13.20
N ALA A 207 -1.07 2.73 -12.93
CA ALA A 207 -0.21 3.76 -12.35
C ALA A 207 -0.26 5.05 -13.17
N ARG A 208 -0.15 4.95 -14.51
CA ARG A 208 -0.20 6.10 -15.41
C ARG A 208 -1.53 6.85 -15.38
N SER A 209 -2.66 6.12 -15.24
CA SER A 209 -4.01 6.70 -15.38
C SER A 209 -4.59 7.24 -14.09
N VAL A 210 -4.11 6.80 -12.92
CA VAL A 210 -4.75 7.09 -11.63
C VAL A 210 -3.83 7.85 -10.68
N SER A 211 -2.51 7.61 -10.71
CA SER A 211 -1.62 8.28 -9.78
C SER A 211 -1.44 9.77 -10.11
N SER A 212 -1.27 10.56 -9.06
CA SER A 212 -0.88 11.97 -9.16
C SER A 212 0.64 12.12 -9.29
N ARG A 213 1.40 11.16 -8.74
CA ARG A 213 2.86 11.10 -8.79
C ARG A 213 3.35 9.66 -8.88
N VAL A 214 4.45 9.47 -9.58
CA VAL A 214 5.15 8.19 -9.72
C VAL A 214 6.55 8.32 -9.13
N VAL A 215 6.94 7.35 -8.34
CA VAL A 215 8.28 7.22 -7.73
C VAL A 215 8.93 5.96 -8.28
N PHE A 216 10.07 6.11 -8.95
CA PHE A 216 10.87 4.98 -9.43
C PHE A 216 11.98 4.66 -8.44
N MET A 217 11.99 3.42 -7.94
CA MET A 217 12.99 2.91 -7.01
C MET A 217 13.92 1.88 -7.68
N ASP A 218 15.21 2.00 -7.41
CA ASP A 218 16.20 1.01 -7.79
C ASP A 218 17.31 0.90 -6.73
N LYS A 219 17.70 -0.34 -6.37
CA LYS A 219 18.77 -0.65 -5.41
C LYS A 219 18.68 0.09 -4.07
N GLY A 220 17.47 0.26 -3.55
CA GLY A 220 17.23 0.92 -2.26
C GLY A 220 17.11 2.45 -2.32
N TYR A 221 17.24 3.06 -3.50
CA TYR A 221 17.14 4.51 -3.70
C TYR A 221 15.87 4.91 -4.45
N ILE A 222 15.39 6.12 -4.19
CA ILE A 222 14.50 6.80 -5.13
C ILE A 222 15.40 7.42 -6.20
N VAL A 223 15.27 6.93 -7.43
CA VAL A 223 16.08 7.37 -8.58
C VAL A 223 15.42 8.57 -9.24
N GLU A 224 14.13 8.52 -9.42
CA GLU A 224 13.37 9.58 -10.08
C GLU A 224 11.94 9.62 -9.55
N GLU A 225 11.38 10.82 -9.43
CA GLU A 225 9.98 11.04 -9.14
C GLU A 225 9.41 12.18 -9.99
N GLY A 226 8.13 12.11 -10.30
CA GLY A 226 7.45 13.12 -11.10
C GLY A 226 6.02 12.74 -11.41
N SER A 227 5.35 13.56 -12.21
CA SER A 227 4.04 13.24 -12.74
C SER A 227 4.09 11.96 -13.61
N PRO A 228 2.96 11.23 -13.78
CA PRO A 228 2.91 10.09 -14.69
C PRO A 228 3.43 10.39 -16.10
N GLU A 229 3.10 11.57 -16.63
CA GLU A 229 3.58 12.00 -17.95
C GLU A 229 5.10 12.15 -18.01
N GLU A 230 5.72 12.75 -16.98
CA GLU A 230 7.17 12.89 -16.90
C GLU A 230 7.85 11.52 -16.85
N ILE A 231 7.41 10.65 -15.93
CA ILE A 231 8.08 9.36 -15.72
C ILE A 231 7.85 8.39 -16.89
N PHE A 232 6.62 8.24 -17.39
CA PHE A 232 6.33 7.23 -18.43
C PHE A 232 6.63 7.69 -19.86
N SER A 233 6.60 9.01 -20.14
CA SER A 233 6.80 9.51 -21.50
C SER A 233 8.13 10.24 -21.70
N ARG A 234 8.69 10.85 -20.65
CA ARG A 234 9.91 11.68 -20.74
C ARG A 234 10.83 11.46 -19.53
N PRO A 235 11.18 10.22 -19.17
CA PRO A 235 12.07 9.97 -18.05
C PRO A 235 13.43 10.62 -18.26
N ARG A 236 13.95 11.27 -17.22
CA ARG A 236 15.23 12.00 -17.26
C ARG A 236 16.40 11.07 -16.95
N GLU A 237 16.20 10.16 -15.98
CA GLU A 237 17.25 9.27 -15.51
C GLU A 237 17.42 8.05 -16.44
N GLU A 238 18.64 7.73 -16.81
CA GLU A 238 18.96 6.59 -17.68
C GLU A 238 18.43 5.27 -17.10
N ARG A 239 18.47 5.10 -15.80
CA ARG A 239 17.96 3.90 -15.09
C ARG A 239 16.47 3.76 -15.28
N THR A 240 15.70 4.84 -15.20
CA THR A 240 14.27 4.87 -15.44
C THR A 240 13.96 4.51 -16.88
N GLN A 241 14.70 5.08 -17.84
CA GLN A 241 14.54 4.78 -19.27
C GLN A 241 14.78 3.30 -19.58
N ILE A 242 15.86 2.71 -19.03
CA ILE A 242 16.17 1.30 -19.22
C ILE A 242 15.07 0.39 -18.63
N PHE A 243 14.58 0.74 -17.44
CA PHE A 243 13.50 -0.01 -16.78
C PHE A 243 12.22 0.00 -17.62
N LEU A 244 11.78 1.17 -18.06
CA LEU A 244 10.56 1.31 -18.86
C LEU A 244 10.66 0.66 -20.23
N LYS A 245 11.83 0.74 -20.90
CA LYS A 245 12.05 0.06 -22.17
C LYS A 245 11.92 -1.46 -22.06
N ARG A 246 12.38 -2.06 -20.97
CA ARG A 246 12.25 -3.51 -20.74
C ARG A 246 10.79 -3.93 -20.59
N LEU A 247 9.99 -3.14 -19.85
CA LEU A 247 8.57 -3.41 -19.66
C LEU A 247 7.77 -3.28 -20.95
N LEU A 248 8.00 -2.23 -21.73
CA LEU A 248 7.30 -1.98 -23.00
C LEU A 248 7.67 -2.98 -24.10
N HIS A 249 8.82 -3.67 -24.02
CA HIS A 249 9.21 -4.74 -24.94
C HIS A 249 8.77 -6.15 -24.51
N THR A 250 8.21 -6.29 -23.31
CA THR A 250 7.68 -7.59 -22.82
C THR A 250 6.19 -7.76 -23.16
N ASP A 251 5.54 -6.72 -23.65
CA ASP A 251 4.12 -6.72 -24.03
C ASP A 251 3.90 -6.99 -25.55
N ILE A 252 4.85 -7.71 -26.22
CA ILE A 252 4.72 -8.17 -27.62
C ILE A 252 4.75 -9.70 -27.69
#